data_253ec4dc8910ad97ecb29b72f02f96c2
#
_entry.id   253ec4dc8910ad97ecb29b72f02f96c2
#
_cell.length_a   1.000
_cell.length_b   1.000
_cell.length_c   1.000
_cell.angle_alpha   90.00
_cell.angle_beta   90.00
_cell.angle_gamma   90.00
#
_symmetry.space_group_name_H-M   'P 1'
#
loop_
_entity.id
_entity.type
_entity.pdbx_description
1 polymer ?
#
loop_
_entity_poly.entity_id
_entity_poly.type
_entity_poly.pdbx_seq_one_letter_code
_entity_poly.pdbx_strand_id
1 'polypeptide(L)'
;MKRLISFLIIPMLLLSLFVATPITKADNDLGLTVDAAILIDADTGKILYEQNADTALGIASMTKMMTEYLLLDAIKEGTITWEQEYRVTDYTYKMSQNLVLSNVPLRADGSYTIRELYEAMAIYSANAATVGIAETIAGTEDEFVKLMNQKGKELGLEDYKFVNSTGLSNSDLFGMHPASTGANDENVMSAKSTAKLAYRLLEDHPEVLETSKIPTKTFREGTTDAIEMRNWNQMLPGLVFEYDGVDGLKTGTTLFAGQCFTSTAERDGTRLIAVVMNAVDDDGKASLGSRFNATAKLLDYGFSQFSKQEIVSANYTFKDNATINVTKGKESKVSIGVKEPISMLIKTSDKDLYQPVLTLEKEELEAAVEKDTVVGKVSVERTEGTDYGFIEGEGSAVDVVTTDTVERASGISLFFKAVGHFFSNLWSSISDFISSLF
;
A
#
# COMPACT_ATOMS: atom_id res chain seq x y z
N MET A 1 -47.55 -37.82 36.85
CA MET A 1 -47.47 -36.39 36.50
C MET A 1 -46.04 -35.80 36.58
N LYS A 2 -44.94 -36.58 36.70
CA LYS A 2 -43.57 -36.08 36.76
C LYS A 2 -42.74 -36.26 35.46
N ARG A 3 -43.31 -36.81 34.41
CA ARG A 3 -42.61 -37.08 33.14
C ARG A 3 -43.05 -36.18 31.93
N LEU A 4 -44.04 -35.31 32.10
CA LEU A 4 -44.53 -34.41 31.04
C LEU A 4 -43.90 -32.98 31.11
N ILE A 5 -43.23 -32.63 32.21
CA ILE A 5 -42.63 -31.28 32.41
C ILE A 5 -41.26 -31.19 31.76
N SER A 6 -40.54 -32.32 31.57
CA SER A 6 -39.17 -32.30 30.99
C SER A 6 -39.15 -32.09 29.47
N PHE A 7 -40.26 -32.26 28.74
CA PHE A 7 -40.33 -32.12 27.28
C PHE A 7 -40.68 -30.70 26.79
N LEU A 8 -41.09 -29.81 27.68
CA LEU A 8 -41.45 -28.42 27.35
C LEU A 8 -40.32 -27.41 27.57
N ILE A 9 -39.24 -27.80 28.25
CA ILE A 9 -38.10 -26.88 28.56
C ILE A 9 -37.02 -26.92 27.44
N ILE A 10 -36.92 -28.04 26.73
CA ILE A 10 -35.89 -28.19 25.65
C ILE A 10 -36.17 -27.32 24.43
N PRO A 11 -37.41 -27.16 23.90
CA PRO A 11 -37.66 -26.26 22.79
C PRO A 11 -37.55 -24.75 23.16
N MET A 12 -37.71 -24.40 24.43
CA MET A 12 -37.57 -22.99 24.87
C MET A 12 -36.10 -22.55 25.00
N LEU A 13 -35.16 -23.49 25.24
CA LEU A 13 -33.72 -23.21 25.26
C LEU A 13 -33.10 -23.18 23.85
N LEU A 14 -33.73 -23.77 22.84
CA LEU A 14 -33.29 -23.72 21.44
C LEU A 14 -33.78 -22.44 20.70
N LEU A 15 -34.82 -21.76 21.23
CA LEU A 15 -35.31 -20.50 20.66
C LEU A 15 -34.53 -19.26 21.10
N SER A 16 -33.66 -19.38 22.08
CA SER A 16 -32.84 -18.25 22.60
C SER A 16 -31.51 -18.07 21.88
N LEU A 17 -31.18 -18.88 20.85
CA LEU A 17 -29.91 -18.81 20.11
C LEU A 17 -30.01 -18.03 18.78
N PHE A 18 -31.18 -17.48 18.44
CA PHE A 18 -31.32 -16.51 17.35
C PHE A 18 -31.50 -15.10 17.92
N VAL A 19 -30.58 -14.64 18.75
CA VAL A 19 -30.36 -13.20 18.89
C VAL A 19 -29.63 -12.79 17.63
N ALA A 20 -30.37 -12.24 16.67
CA ALA A 20 -29.76 -11.51 15.58
C ALA A 20 -28.85 -10.45 16.22
N THR A 21 -27.55 -10.66 16.17
CA THR A 21 -26.59 -9.60 16.49
C THR A 21 -27.00 -8.42 15.60
N PRO A 22 -27.26 -7.22 16.16
CA PRO A 22 -27.47 -6.07 15.32
C PRO A 22 -26.25 -6.00 14.40
N ILE A 23 -26.47 -5.95 13.08
CA ILE A 23 -25.46 -5.58 12.12
C ILE A 23 -25.11 -4.15 12.57
N THR A 24 -24.03 -4.00 13.30
CA THR A 24 -23.43 -2.70 13.59
C THR A 24 -23.05 -2.17 12.22
N LYS A 25 -23.79 -1.18 11.73
CA LYS A 25 -23.40 -0.39 10.58
C LYS A 25 -21.96 0.04 10.86
N ALA A 26 -21.02 -0.36 9.99
CA ALA A 26 -19.63 0.04 10.20
C ALA A 26 -19.61 1.58 10.35
N ASP A 27 -18.90 2.07 11.37
CA ASP A 27 -18.84 3.50 11.72
C ASP A 27 -18.33 4.40 10.56
N ASN A 28 -17.96 3.80 9.42
CA ASN A 28 -17.34 4.42 8.26
C ASN A 28 -18.04 4.07 6.93
N ASP A 29 -19.35 3.79 6.91
CA ASP A 29 -20.08 3.58 5.65
C ASP A 29 -20.16 4.88 4.85
N LEU A 30 -19.32 5.02 3.81
CA LEU A 30 -19.29 6.18 2.91
C LEU A 30 -20.39 6.12 1.84
N GLY A 31 -21.23 5.09 1.84
CA GLY A 31 -22.26 4.89 0.81
C GLY A 31 -21.68 4.77 -0.60
N LEU A 32 -20.53 4.09 -0.75
CA LEU A 32 -19.92 3.86 -2.04
C LEU A 32 -20.65 2.72 -2.77
N THR A 33 -21.04 2.98 -4.01
CA THR A 33 -21.62 1.99 -4.91
C THR A 33 -20.53 1.34 -5.76
N VAL A 34 -19.69 0.53 -5.13
CA VAL A 34 -18.52 -0.17 -5.71
C VAL A 34 -18.44 -1.59 -5.17
N ASP A 35 -17.83 -2.52 -5.92
CA ASP A 35 -17.57 -3.87 -5.44
C ASP A 35 -16.45 -3.91 -4.40
N ALA A 36 -15.41 -3.11 -4.60
CA ALA A 36 -14.32 -2.94 -3.64
C ALA A 36 -13.73 -1.54 -3.70
N ALA A 37 -13.22 -1.06 -2.55
CA ALA A 37 -12.51 0.22 -2.46
C ALA A 37 -11.47 0.20 -1.34
N ILE A 38 -10.43 1.01 -1.50
CA ILE A 38 -9.44 1.27 -0.46
C ILE A 38 -8.89 2.69 -0.60
N LEU A 39 -8.57 3.30 0.54
CA LEU A 39 -7.88 4.58 0.64
C LEU A 39 -6.68 4.43 1.56
N ILE A 40 -5.52 4.87 1.12
CA ILE A 40 -4.29 4.84 1.91
C ILE A 40 -3.57 6.18 1.93
N ASP A 41 -2.83 6.41 2.98
CA ASP A 41 -1.77 7.42 3.05
C ASP A 41 -0.57 6.96 2.22
N ALA A 42 -0.15 7.75 1.26
CA ALA A 42 0.97 7.41 0.38
C ALA A 42 2.35 7.59 1.04
N ASP A 43 2.44 8.32 2.15
CA ASP A 43 3.71 8.51 2.88
C ASP A 43 4.07 7.29 3.74
N THR A 44 3.05 6.69 4.40
CA THR A 44 3.27 5.65 5.42
C THR A 44 2.66 4.30 5.04
N GLY A 45 1.83 4.27 4.00
CA GLY A 45 1.04 3.10 3.66
C GLY A 45 -0.11 2.81 4.63
N LYS A 46 -0.45 3.74 5.56
CA LYS A 46 -1.57 3.57 6.50
C LYS A 46 -2.89 3.46 5.74
N ILE A 47 -3.65 2.41 6.04
CA ILE A 47 -4.99 2.22 5.47
C ILE A 47 -5.98 3.09 6.25
N LEU A 48 -6.67 3.98 5.52
CA LEU A 48 -7.63 4.95 6.08
C LEU A 48 -9.07 4.48 5.92
N TYR A 49 -9.33 3.69 4.89
CA TYR A 49 -10.63 3.11 4.58
C TYR A 49 -10.47 1.85 3.73
N GLU A 50 -11.32 0.85 3.96
CA GLU A 50 -11.43 -0.31 3.09
C GLU A 50 -12.88 -0.83 3.02
N GLN A 51 -13.24 -1.35 1.85
CA GLN A 51 -14.49 -2.05 1.57
C GLN A 51 -14.19 -3.22 0.64
N ASN A 52 -14.38 -4.46 1.09
CA ASN A 52 -14.11 -5.69 0.32
C ASN A 52 -12.68 -5.71 -0.30
N ALA A 53 -11.70 -5.08 0.35
CA ALA A 53 -10.40 -4.76 -0.24
C ALA A 53 -9.55 -5.99 -0.58
N ASP A 54 -9.80 -7.14 0.04
CA ASP A 54 -9.06 -8.39 -0.17
C ASP A 54 -9.71 -9.28 -1.27
N THR A 55 -10.83 -8.86 -1.88
CA THR A 55 -11.49 -9.63 -2.93
C THR A 55 -10.80 -9.41 -4.28
N ALA A 56 -10.34 -10.52 -4.92
CA ALA A 56 -9.79 -10.46 -6.27
C ALA A 56 -10.89 -10.17 -7.30
N LEU A 57 -10.78 -9.05 -7.99
CA LEU A 57 -11.71 -8.57 -9.02
C LEU A 57 -10.97 -8.25 -10.32
N GLY A 58 -11.71 -8.08 -11.42
CA GLY A 58 -11.15 -7.60 -12.67
C GLY A 58 -10.55 -6.20 -12.52
N ILE A 59 -9.34 -6.00 -13.01
CA ILE A 59 -8.65 -4.71 -12.92
C ILE A 59 -8.55 -3.96 -14.24
N ALA A 60 -8.89 -4.63 -15.33
CA ALA A 60 -8.79 -4.04 -16.67
C ALA A 60 -7.44 -3.32 -16.87
N SER A 61 -7.45 -2.15 -17.50
CA SER A 61 -6.24 -1.37 -17.79
C SER A 61 -5.49 -0.82 -16.58
N MET A 62 -5.96 -1.01 -15.33
CA MET A 62 -5.10 -0.79 -14.16
C MET A 62 -3.90 -1.76 -14.14
N THR A 63 -3.98 -2.89 -14.85
CA THR A 63 -2.85 -3.78 -15.16
C THR A 63 -1.61 -3.04 -15.66
N LYS A 64 -1.80 -1.95 -16.42
CA LYS A 64 -0.71 -1.18 -17.03
C LYS A 64 0.20 -0.52 -16.00
N MET A 65 -0.23 -0.37 -14.73
CA MET A 65 0.67 0.04 -13.65
C MET A 65 1.81 -0.96 -13.43
N MET A 66 1.56 -2.28 -13.56
CA MET A 66 2.62 -3.29 -13.50
C MET A 66 3.50 -3.23 -14.75
N THR A 67 2.93 -3.00 -15.93
CA THR A 67 3.72 -2.83 -17.16
C THR A 67 4.62 -1.60 -17.08
N GLU A 68 4.11 -0.51 -16.54
CA GLU A 68 4.83 0.73 -16.29
C GLU A 68 5.96 0.53 -15.28
N TYR A 69 5.69 -0.16 -14.17
CA TYR A 69 6.67 -0.50 -13.17
C TYR A 69 7.87 -1.27 -13.77
N LEU A 70 7.61 -2.33 -14.52
CA LEU A 70 8.65 -3.12 -15.17
C LEU A 70 9.42 -2.35 -16.24
N LEU A 71 8.75 -1.43 -16.97
CA LEU A 71 9.43 -0.55 -17.92
C LEU A 71 10.37 0.41 -17.20
N LEU A 72 9.91 1.05 -16.12
CA LEU A 72 10.72 2.01 -15.37
C LEU A 72 11.89 1.32 -14.66
N ASP A 73 11.70 0.09 -14.15
CA ASP A 73 12.82 -0.75 -13.67
C ASP A 73 13.85 -0.97 -14.79
N ALA A 74 13.42 -1.40 -15.99
CA ALA A 74 14.31 -1.68 -17.10
C ALA A 74 15.07 -0.41 -17.57
N ILE A 75 14.42 0.76 -17.55
CA ILE A 75 15.07 2.06 -17.84
C ILE A 75 16.10 2.40 -16.75
N LYS A 76 15.73 2.26 -15.48
CA LYS A 76 16.60 2.55 -14.32
C LYS A 76 17.84 1.66 -14.30
N GLU A 77 17.68 0.40 -14.69
CA GLU A 77 18.77 -0.59 -14.82
C GLU A 77 19.60 -0.39 -16.12
N GLY A 78 19.13 0.43 -17.05
CA GLY A 78 19.80 0.68 -18.32
C GLY A 78 19.73 -0.48 -19.33
N THR A 79 18.83 -1.44 -19.12
CA THR A 79 18.58 -2.55 -20.04
C THR A 79 17.74 -2.11 -21.25
N ILE A 80 16.91 -1.08 -21.07
CA ILE A 80 16.11 -0.40 -22.07
C ILE A 80 16.45 1.10 -22.01
N THR A 81 16.36 1.81 -23.16
CA THR A 81 16.45 3.28 -23.19
C THR A 81 15.17 3.89 -23.75
N TRP A 82 14.92 5.15 -23.43
CA TRP A 82 13.76 5.89 -23.93
C TRP A 82 13.77 6.06 -25.45
N GLU A 83 14.95 6.15 -26.04
CA GLU A 83 15.21 6.33 -27.47
C GLU A 83 15.26 5.00 -28.24
N GLN A 84 15.26 3.87 -27.55
CA GLN A 84 15.20 2.54 -28.18
C GLN A 84 13.94 2.44 -29.03
N GLU A 85 14.09 1.95 -30.24
CA GLU A 85 12.99 1.80 -31.19
C GLU A 85 12.37 0.40 -31.11
N TYR A 86 11.06 0.38 -31.04
CA TYR A 86 10.21 -0.78 -31.24
C TYR A 86 9.71 -0.81 -32.68
N ARG A 87 9.88 -1.92 -33.38
CA ARG A 87 9.35 -2.15 -34.71
C ARG A 87 8.00 -2.85 -34.61
N VAL A 88 6.97 -2.26 -35.25
CA VAL A 88 5.59 -2.77 -35.18
C VAL A 88 5.51 -4.17 -35.78
N THR A 89 4.90 -5.11 -35.05
CA THR A 89 4.58 -6.46 -35.49
C THR A 89 3.18 -6.52 -36.13
N ASP A 90 2.88 -7.58 -36.86
CA ASP A 90 1.52 -7.79 -37.40
C ASP A 90 0.44 -7.79 -36.30
N TYR A 91 0.78 -8.30 -35.14
CA TYR A 91 -0.12 -8.33 -33.98
C TYR A 91 -0.40 -6.92 -33.46
N THR A 92 0.64 -6.17 -33.12
CA THR A 92 0.48 -4.80 -32.59
C THR A 92 -0.11 -3.85 -33.64
N TYR A 93 0.21 -4.04 -34.94
CA TYR A 93 -0.48 -3.33 -35.99
C TYR A 93 -1.98 -3.61 -35.96
N LYS A 94 -2.39 -4.89 -36.06
CA LYS A 94 -3.79 -5.28 -36.07
C LYS A 94 -4.53 -4.77 -34.84
N MET A 95 -3.92 -4.87 -33.66
CA MET A 95 -4.50 -4.36 -32.42
C MET A 95 -4.67 -2.84 -32.46
N SER A 96 -3.67 -2.11 -32.95
CA SER A 96 -3.71 -0.65 -33.01
C SER A 96 -4.80 -0.09 -33.93
N GLN A 97 -5.23 -0.85 -34.93
CA GLN A 97 -6.30 -0.46 -35.85
C GLN A 97 -7.71 -0.72 -35.30
N ASN A 98 -7.83 -1.41 -34.16
CA ASN A 98 -9.14 -1.64 -33.53
C ASN A 98 -9.57 -0.40 -32.73
N LEU A 99 -10.49 0.38 -33.29
CA LEU A 99 -11.01 1.62 -32.70
C LEU A 99 -11.99 1.38 -31.52
N VAL A 100 -12.40 0.14 -31.26
CA VAL A 100 -13.21 -0.20 -30.07
C VAL A 100 -12.34 -0.22 -28.81
N LEU A 101 -11.05 -0.49 -28.98
CA LEU A 101 -10.05 -0.50 -27.92
C LEU A 101 -9.36 0.87 -27.82
N SER A 102 -8.86 1.21 -26.63
CA SER A 102 -7.98 2.37 -26.50
C SER A 102 -6.67 2.13 -27.23
N ASN A 103 -6.42 2.87 -28.30
CA ASN A 103 -5.21 2.78 -29.10
C ASN A 103 -4.84 4.10 -29.78
N VAL A 104 -3.56 4.29 -30.02
CA VAL A 104 -3.06 5.16 -31.10
C VAL A 104 -2.79 4.25 -32.30
N PRO A 105 -3.24 4.58 -33.53
CA PRO A 105 -2.95 3.77 -34.70
C PRO A 105 -1.44 3.73 -34.99
N LEU A 106 -0.89 2.54 -35.08
CA LEU A 106 0.51 2.31 -35.45
C LEU A 106 0.56 1.92 -36.92
N ARG A 107 1.63 2.32 -37.63
CA ARG A 107 1.83 1.93 -39.03
C ARG A 107 2.47 0.55 -39.11
N ALA A 108 2.06 -0.27 -40.07
CA ALA A 108 2.63 -1.61 -40.28
C ALA A 108 4.16 -1.60 -40.55
N ASP A 109 4.64 -0.53 -41.20
CA ASP A 109 6.05 -0.28 -41.51
C ASP A 109 6.73 0.66 -40.50
N GLY A 110 6.05 0.97 -39.38
CA GLY A 110 6.44 1.97 -38.39
C GLY A 110 7.49 1.50 -37.41
N SER A 111 8.28 2.46 -36.93
CA SER A 111 9.15 2.33 -35.77
C SER A 111 8.81 3.45 -34.80
N TYR A 112 8.75 3.12 -33.52
CA TYR A 112 8.34 4.04 -32.45
C TYR A 112 9.30 3.92 -31.29
N THR A 113 9.69 5.04 -30.71
CA THR A 113 10.53 5.02 -29.51
C THR A 113 9.76 4.48 -28.31
N ILE A 114 10.46 3.91 -27.34
CA ILE A 114 9.85 3.47 -26.08
C ILE A 114 9.15 4.62 -25.38
N ARG A 115 9.69 5.83 -25.45
CA ARG A 115 9.04 7.04 -24.91
C ARG A 115 7.70 7.32 -25.59
N GLU A 116 7.61 7.26 -26.91
CA GLU A 116 6.33 7.44 -27.63
C GLU A 116 5.30 6.38 -27.22
N LEU A 117 5.71 5.11 -27.10
CA LEU A 117 4.83 4.03 -26.68
C LEU A 117 4.41 4.18 -25.22
N TYR A 118 5.33 4.58 -24.34
CA TYR A 118 5.06 4.83 -22.93
C TYR A 118 4.02 5.95 -22.74
N GLU A 119 4.21 7.08 -23.39
CA GLU A 119 3.26 8.20 -23.35
C GLU A 119 1.87 7.79 -23.87
N ALA A 120 1.82 7.01 -24.95
CA ALA A 120 0.55 6.48 -25.46
C ALA A 120 -0.12 5.49 -24.48
N MET A 121 0.66 4.67 -23.79
CA MET A 121 0.17 3.76 -22.75
C MET A 121 -0.34 4.52 -21.53
N ALA A 122 0.44 5.43 -20.99
CA ALA A 122 0.14 6.12 -19.73
C ALA A 122 -1.03 7.11 -19.89
N ILE A 123 -1.01 7.95 -20.94
CA ILE A 123 -2.00 9.01 -21.18
C ILE A 123 -3.28 8.44 -21.80
N TYR A 124 -3.16 7.69 -22.89
CA TYR A 124 -4.29 7.23 -23.69
C TYR A 124 -4.68 5.78 -23.47
N SER A 125 -3.93 5.08 -22.59
CA SER A 125 -4.15 3.64 -22.30
C SER A 125 -4.00 2.75 -23.54
N ALA A 126 -3.15 3.12 -24.50
CA ALA A 126 -3.00 2.47 -25.80
C ALA A 126 -2.52 1.02 -25.64
N ASN A 127 -3.37 0.04 -26.02
CA ASN A 127 -3.10 -1.38 -25.80
C ASN A 127 -1.97 -1.91 -26.69
N ALA A 128 -1.94 -1.53 -27.99
CA ALA A 128 -0.89 -1.94 -28.90
C ALA A 128 0.50 -1.40 -28.47
N ALA A 129 0.54 -0.17 -27.96
CA ALA A 129 1.76 0.41 -27.39
C ALA A 129 2.23 -0.36 -26.16
N THR A 130 1.29 -0.79 -25.30
CA THR A 130 1.58 -1.60 -24.10
C THR A 130 2.21 -2.95 -24.47
N VAL A 131 1.65 -3.66 -25.48
CA VAL A 131 2.23 -4.91 -25.99
C VAL A 131 3.62 -4.66 -26.58
N GLY A 132 3.81 -3.58 -27.34
CA GLY A 132 5.13 -3.21 -27.89
C GLY A 132 6.19 -3.00 -26.81
N ILE A 133 5.83 -2.38 -25.69
CA ILE A 133 6.70 -2.25 -24.52
C ILE A 133 7.01 -3.64 -23.94
N ALA A 134 6.00 -4.49 -23.74
CA ALA A 134 6.17 -5.84 -23.20
C ALA A 134 7.09 -6.70 -24.07
N GLU A 135 6.89 -6.66 -25.42
CA GLU A 135 7.75 -7.36 -26.38
C GLU A 135 9.19 -6.82 -26.37
N THR A 136 9.37 -5.50 -26.15
CA THR A 136 10.71 -4.91 -26.08
C THR A 136 11.47 -5.36 -24.84
N ILE A 137 10.79 -5.48 -23.69
CA ILE A 137 11.42 -5.86 -22.43
C ILE A 137 11.73 -7.36 -22.39
N ALA A 138 10.79 -8.21 -22.83
CA ALA A 138 10.86 -9.65 -22.61
C ALA A 138 10.95 -10.48 -23.90
N GLY A 139 10.96 -9.86 -25.07
CA GLY A 139 10.97 -10.53 -26.36
C GLY A 139 9.59 -11.01 -26.83
N THR A 140 8.72 -11.45 -25.89
CA THR A 140 7.33 -11.83 -26.16
C THR A 140 6.43 -11.40 -25.00
N GLU A 141 5.13 -11.19 -25.28
CA GLU A 141 4.16 -10.90 -24.21
C GLU A 141 4.02 -12.06 -23.21
N ASP A 142 4.20 -13.33 -23.65
CA ASP A 142 4.16 -14.51 -22.78
C ASP A 142 5.28 -14.48 -21.70
N GLU A 143 6.51 -14.17 -22.12
CA GLU A 143 7.63 -14.00 -21.18
C GLU A 143 7.43 -12.76 -20.28
N PHE A 144 6.85 -11.69 -20.83
CA PHE A 144 6.54 -10.51 -20.04
C PHE A 144 5.50 -10.78 -18.93
N VAL A 145 4.46 -11.57 -19.21
CA VAL A 145 3.47 -11.99 -18.21
C VAL A 145 4.12 -12.80 -17.06
N LYS A 146 5.13 -13.61 -17.37
CA LYS A 146 5.92 -14.29 -16.32
C LYS A 146 6.65 -13.29 -15.42
N LEU A 147 7.26 -12.25 -16.03
CA LEU A 147 7.90 -11.16 -15.27
C LEU A 147 6.89 -10.39 -14.42
N MET A 148 5.69 -10.08 -14.96
CA MET A 148 4.63 -9.41 -14.17
C MET A 148 4.25 -10.22 -12.93
N ASN A 149 4.03 -11.52 -13.07
CA ASN A 149 3.67 -12.37 -11.94
C ASN A 149 4.84 -12.57 -10.97
N GLN A 150 6.09 -12.63 -11.47
CA GLN A 150 7.27 -12.67 -10.63
C GLN A 150 7.41 -11.36 -9.82
N LYS A 151 7.31 -10.20 -10.48
CA LYS A 151 7.37 -8.89 -9.82
C LYS A 151 6.25 -8.73 -8.79
N GLY A 152 5.03 -9.18 -9.10
CA GLY A 152 3.92 -9.17 -8.14
C GLY A 152 4.25 -9.95 -6.87
N LYS A 153 4.92 -11.12 -7.00
CA LYS A 153 5.40 -11.89 -5.85
C LYS A 153 6.51 -11.16 -5.08
N GLU A 154 7.45 -10.52 -5.77
CA GLU A 154 8.54 -9.75 -5.16
C GLU A 154 7.99 -8.56 -4.37
N LEU A 155 6.97 -7.88 -4.89
CA LEU A 155 6.26 -6.79 -4.21
C LEU A 155 5.32 -7.28 -3.10
N GLY A 156 5.20 -8.60 -2.90
CA GLY A 156 4.29 -9.18 -1.90
C GLY A 156 2.82 -8.86 -2.18
N LEU A 157 2.42 -8.81 -3.46
CA LEU A 157 1.02 -8.73 -3.83
C LEU A 157 0.31 -10.04 -3.49
N GLU A 158 -0.91 -9.94 -3.00
CA GLU A 158 -1.78 -11.07 -2.70
C GLU A 158 -3.02 -11.01 -3.62
N ASP A 159 -3.72 -12.13 -3.78
CA ASP A 159 -4.99 -12.19 -4.54
C ASP A 159 -4.89 -11.52 -5.93
N TYR A 160 -3.85 -11.85 -6.71
CA TYR A 160 -3.64 -11.34 -8.06
C TYR A 160 -3.30 -12.44 -9.07
N LYS A 161 -3.59 -12.17 -10.34
CA LYS A 161 -3.14 -12.95 -11.48
C LYS A 161 -3.03 -12.05 -12.71
N PHE A 162 -1.84 -11.98 -13.30
CA PHE A 162 -1.65 -11.36 -14.60
C PHE A 162 -1.67 -12.42 -15.71
N VAL A 163 -2.40 -12.15 -16.79
CA VAL A 163 -2.58 -13.04 -17.95
C VAL A 163 -2.22 -12.38 -19.27
N ASN A 164 -2.13 -11.04 -19.30
CA ASN A 164 -1.61 -10.23 -20.40
C ASN A 164 -1.08 -8.89 -19.89
N SER A 165 -0.36 -8.17 -20.74
CA SER A 165 0.28 -6.89 -20.39
C SER A 165 -0.70 -5.72 -20.29
N THR A 166 -1.88 -5.81 -20.90
CA THR A 166 -2.79 -4.70 -21.21
C THR A 166 -3.95 -4.55 -20.25
N GLY A 167 -4.42 -5.68 -19.68
CA GLY A 167 -5.66 -5.77 -18.92
C GLY A 167 -6.93 -5.90 -19.77
N LEU A 168 -6.80 -6.18 -21.06
CA LEU A 168 -7.92 -6.61 -21.88
C LEU A 168 -8.35 -8.03 -21.51
N SER A 169 -9.58 -8.41 -21.87
CA SER A 169 -9.95 -9.83 -21.89
C SER A 169 -9.10 -10.54 -22.96
N ASN A 170 -8.58 -11.74 -22.67
CA ASN A 170 -7.82 -12.51 -23.65
C ASN A 170 -8.65 -12.82 -24.91
N SER A 171 -9.98 -12.86 -24.81
CA SER A 171 -10.88 -13.00 -25.96
C SER A 171 -10.78 -11.84 -26.95
N ASP A 172 -10.35 -10.64 -26.52
CA ASP A 172 -10.19 -9.46 -27.36
C ASP A 172 -8.82 -9.40 -28.05
N LEU A 173 -7.92 -10.34 -27.78
CA LEU A 173 -6.55 -10.39 -28.29
C LEU A 173 -6.43 -11.18 -29.60
N PHE A 174 -7.52 -11.30 -30.37
CA PHE A 174 -7.55 -11.91 -31.69
C PHE A 174 -7.02 -13.36 -31.76
N GLY A 175 -7.09 -14.10 -30.65
CA GLY A 175 -6.49 -15.43 -30.51
C GLY A 175 -4.97 -15.43 -30.32
N MET A 176 -4.35 -14.26 -30.11
CA MET A 176 -2.91 -14.07 -29.90
C MET A 176 -2.56 -13.77 -28.45
N HIS A 177 -3.42 -14.14 -27.52
CA HIS A 177 -3.12 -14.03 -26.09
C HIS A 177 -1.90 -14.88 -25.70
N PRO A 178 -1.19 -14.56 -24.60
CA PRO A 178 -0.06 -15.33 -24.13
C PRO A 178 -0.39 -16.84 -24.03
N ALA A 179 0.47 -17.68 -24.57
CA ALA A 179 0.21 -19.13 -24.72
C ALA A 179 0.05 -19.87 -23.38
N SER A 180 0.63 -19.31 -22.31
CA SER A 180 0.52 -19.81 -20.93
C SER A 180 -0.83 -19.52 -20.26
N THR A 181 -1.75 -18.81 -20.94
CA THR A 181 -3.03 -18.33 -20.38
C THR A 181 -4.23 -18.84 -21.17
N GLY A 182 -5.41 -18.84 -20.55
CA GLY A 182 -6.65 -19.26 -21.20
C GLY A 182 -7.23 -18.18 -22.10
N ALA A 183 -7.96 -18.61 -23.16
CA ALA A 183 -8.54 -17.71 -24.17
C ALA A 183 -9.57 -16.70 -23.61
N ASN A 184 -10.16 -16.98 -22.45
CA ASN A 184 -11.13 -16.12 -21.79
C ASN A 184 -10.63 -15.59 -20.44
N ASP A 185 -9.34 -15.75 -20.14
CA ASP A 185 -8.77 -15.23 -18.90
C ASP A 185 -8.74 -13.71 -18.91
N GLU A 186 -8.87 -13.13 -17.73
CA GLU A 186 -8.68 -11.71 -17.46
C GLU A 186 -7.72 -11.49 -16.30
N ASN A 187 -7.06 -10.33 -16.27
CA ASN A 187 -6.24 -9.92 -15.14
C ASN A 187 -7.13 -9.62 -13.95
N VAL A 188 -6.80 -10.20 -12.81
CA VAL A 188 -7.50 -9.97 -11.55
C VAL A 188 -6.53 -9.56 -10.45
N MET A 189 -7.00 -8.73 -9.54
CA MET A 189 -6.26 -8.30 -8.35
C MET A 189 -7.24 -7.77 -7.30
N SER A 190 -6.90 -7.85 -6.03
CA SER A 190 -7.66 -7.21 -4.96
C SER A 190 -7.41 -5.69 -4.94
N ALA A 191 -8.35 -4.91 -4.38
CA ALA A 191 -8.16 -3.46 -4.23
C ALA A 191 -6.92 -3.15 -3.36
N LYS A 192 -6.67 -3.97 -2.34
CA LYS A 192 -5.50 -3.87 -1.46
C LYS A 192 -4.19 -4.09 -2.23
N SER A 193 -4.09 -5.16 -3.02
CA SER A 193 -2.90 -5.40 -3.85
C SER A 193 -2.76 -4.34 -4.96
N THR A 194 -3.85 -3.81 -5.49
CA THR A 194 -3.82 -2.71 -6.46
C THR A 194 -3.28 -1.42 -5.82
N ALA A 195 -3.72 -1.09 -4.58
CA ALA A 195 -3.19 0.03 -3.83
C ALA A 195 -1.71 -0.17 -3.46
N LYS A 196 -1.32 -1.40 -3.10
CA LYS A 196 0.08 -1.74 -2.83
C LYS A 196 0.97 -1.56 -4.07
N LEU A 197 0.50 -2.02 -5.23
CA LEU A 197 1.22 -1.80 -6.49
C LEU A 197 1.37 -0.29 -6.79
N ALA A 198 0.31 0.50 -6.59
CA ALA A 198 0.37 1.95 -6.78
C ALA A 198 1.30 2.63 -5.77
N TYR A 199 1.27 2.21 -4.51
CA TYR A 199 2.16 2.69 -3.45
C TYR A 199 3.63 2.45 -3.81
N ARG A 200 3.97 1.22 -4.19
CA ARG A 200 5.34 0.86 -4.60
C ARG A 200 5.76 1.56 -5.88
N LEU A 201 4.85 1.72 -6.85
CA LEU A 201 5.13 2.46 -8.08
C LEU A 201 5.50 3.92 -7.79
N LEU A 202 4.77 4.59 -6.89
CA LEU A 202 5.07 5.97 -6.51
C LEU A 202 6.35 6.10 -5.65
N GLU A 203 6.65 5.10 -4.82
CA GLU A 203 7.86 5.08 -3.98
C GLU A 203 9.12 4.84 -4.80
N ASP A 204 9.10 3.83 -5.70
CA ASP A 204 10.28 3.41 -6.45
C ASP A 204 10.50 4.22 -7.74
N HIS A 205 9.42 4.79 -8.31
CA HIS A 205 9.36 5.50 -9.59
C HIS A 205 8.45 6.73 -9.54
N PRO A 206 8.74 7.74 -8.68
CA PRO A 206 7.91 8.93 -8.54
C PRO A 206 7.76 9.73 -9.86
N GLU A 207 8.68 9.56 -10.81
CA GLU A 207 8.64 10.16 -12.14
C GLU A 207 7.42 9.73 -12.98
N VAL A 208 6.70 8.67 -12.60
CA VAL A 208 5.45 8.25 -13.24
C VAL A 208 4.42 9.38 -13.28
N LEU A 209 4.42 10.24 -12.25
CA LEU A 209 3.52 11.38 -12.14
C LEU A 209 3.80 12.47 -13.20
N GLU A 210 5.02 12.52 -13.75
CA GLU A 210 5.32 13.49 -14.81
C GLU A 210 4.49 13.23 -16.08
N THR A 211 4.17 11.96 -16.35
CA THR A 211 3.36 11.58 -17.51
C THR A 211 1.89 11.39 -17.16
N SER A 212 1.57 10.75 -16.02
CA SER A 212 0.18 10.45 -15.65
C SER A 212 -0.68 11.71 -15.43
N LYS A 213 -0.06 12.81 -15.00
CA LYS A 213 -0.74 14.12 -14.79
C LYS A 213 -1.06 14.90 -16.05
N ILE A 214 -0.62 14.45 -17.23
CA ILE A 214 -0.86 15.17 -18.50
C ILE A 214 -2.30 14.96 -18.96
N PRO A 215 -3.15 16.02 -19.02
CA PRO A 215 -4.55 15.86 -19.41
C PRO A 215 -4.75 15.61 -20.89
N THR A 216 -3.88 16.19 -21.74
CA THR A 216 -3.93 16.06 -23.20
C THR A 216 -2.52 16.21 -23.78
N LYS A 217 -2.16 15.35 -24.72
CA LYS A 217 -0.90 15.42 -25.48
C LYS A 217 -1.11 14.96 -26.91
N THR A 218 -0.43 15.57 -27.86
CA THR A 218 -0.42 15.10 -29.25
C THR A 218 0.65 14.02 -29.42
N PHE A 219 0.23 12.80 -29.76
CA PHE A 219 1.14 11.73 -30.18
C PHE A 219 1.77 12.10 -31.50
N ARG A 220 3.09 11.95 -31.64
CA ARG A 220 3.88 12.25 -32.85
C ARG A 220 3.58 13.62 -33.46
N GLU A 221 3.54 14.64 -32.64
CA GLU A 221 3.28 16.02 -33.07
C GLU A 221 4.21 16.43 -34.23
N GLY A 222 3.65 17.13 -35.23
CA GLY A 222 4.38 17.59 -36.41
C GLY A 222 4.57 16.53 -37.49
N THR A 223 4.03 15.33 -37.35
CA THR A 223 4.04 14.28 -38.38
C THR A 223 2.66 14.04 -38.97
N THR A 224 2.57 13.23 -40.01
CA THR A 224 1.28 12.79 -40.58
C THR A 224 0.51 11.83 -39.69
N ASP A 225 1.17 11.27 -38.68
CA ASP A 225 0.60 10.32 -37.72
C ASP A 225 0.18 11.01 -36.42
N ALA A 226 0.10 12.35 -36.40
CA ALA A 226 -0.25 13.12 -35.24
C ALA A 226 -1.70 12.84 -34.79
N ILE A 227 -1.87 12.47 -33.50
CA ILE A 227 -3.18 12.20 -32.89
C ILE A 227 -3.23 12.85 -31.51
N GLU A 228 -4.33 13.55 -31.24
CA GLU A 228 -4.60 14.06 -29.89
C GLU A 228 -4.96 12.91 -28.96
N MET A 229 -4.19 12.74 -27.89
CA MET A 229 -4.44 11.81 -26.79
C MET A 229 -5.02 12.59 -25.61
N ARG A 230 -6.29 12.36 -25.31
CA ARG A 230 -6.93 12.86 -24.10
C ARG A 230 -6.87 11.82 -23.01
N ASN A 231 -6.38 12.20 -21.82
CA ASN A 231 -6.25 11.26 -20.70
C ASN A 231 -7.62 10.70 -20.28
N TRP A 232 -7.64 9.39 -20.02
CA TRP A 232 -8.83 8.74 -19.48
C TRP A 232 -9.11 9.09 -18.00
N ASN A 233 -8.11 9.57 -17.27
CA ASN A 233 -8.29 10.15 -15.95
C ASN A 233 -8.95 11.53 -16.09
N GLN A 234 -10.27 11.54 -16.06
CA GLN A 234 -11.04 12.77 -16.20
C GLN A 234 -11.03 13.65 -14.94
N MET A 235 -10.35 13.24 -13.83
CA MET A 235 -10.17 14.04 -12.64
C MET A 235 -8.95 14.98 -12.71
N LEU A 236 -8.16 14.91 -13.79
CA LEU A 236 -7.03 15.83 -14.00
C LEU A 236 -7.51 17.28 -14.27
N PRO A 237 -6.64 18.29 -13.99
CA PRO A 237 -6.96 19.69 -14.21
C PRO A 237 -7.47 19.98 -15.63
N GLY A 238 -8.55 20.76 -15.73
CA GLY A 238 -9.20 21.14 -16.99
C GLY A 238 -10.07 20.06 -17.62
N LEU A 239 -10.25 18.89 -17.01
CA LEU A 239 -11.13 17.83 -17.49
C LEU A 239 -12.47 17.80 -16.73
N VAL A 240 -13.42 16.95 -17.20
CA VAL A 240 -14.85 17.01 -16.80
C VAL A 240 -15.10 16.79 -15.33
N PHE A 241 -14.30 15.93 -14.68
CA PHE A 241 -14.42 15.58 -13.27
C PHE A 241 -13.24 16.13 -12.45
N GLU A 242 -12.66 17.25 -12.91
CA GLU A 242 -11.51 17.87 -12.23
C GLU A 242 -11.66 17.84 -10.70
N TYR A 243 -10.62 17.34 -10.04
CA TYR A 243 -10.53 17.28 -8.58
C TYR A 243 -9.17 17.79 -8.13
N ASP A 244 -9.18 18.77 -7.25
CA ASP A 244 -7.96 19.43 -6.79
C ASP A 244 -6.96 18.44 -6.20
N GLY A 245 -5.69 18.55 -6.64
CA GLY A 245 -4.59 17.71 -6.22
C GLY A 245 -4.43 16.39 -6.97
N VAL A 246 -5.39 15.97 -7.81
CA VAL A 246 -5.25 14.72 -8.59
C VAL A 246 -4.21 14.87 -9.69
N ASP A 247 -3.22 13.93 -9.71
CA ASP A 247 -2.11 13.91 -10.66
C ASP A 247 -1.80 12.50 -11.25
N GLY A 248 -2.59 11.51 -10.90
CA GLY A 248 -2.44 10.12 -11.37
C GLY A 248 -3.65 9.26 -10.99
N LEU A 249 -3.66 7.94 -11.19
CA LEU A 249 -2.70 7.12 -11.93
C LEU A 249 -3.36 6.49 -13.16
N LYS A 250 -4.27 5.50 -12.95
CA LYS A 250 -4.74 4.66 -14.06
C LYS A 250 -6.20 4.24 -13.93
N THR A 251 -6.98 4.48 -14.99
CA THR A 251 -8.34 3.96 -15.15
C THR A 251 -8.34 2.57 -15.78
N GLY A 252 -9.37 1.77 -15.49
CA GLY A 252 -9.61 0.47 -16.10
C GLY A 252 -11.07 0.29 -16.48
N THR A 253 -11.35 -0.34 -17.64
CA THR A 253 -12.71 -0.73 -18.06
C THR A 253 -12.65 -1.94 -18.97
N THR A 254 -13.36 -3.02 -18.61
CA THR A 254 -13.79 -4.12 -19.47
C THR A 254 -15.22 -4.46 -19.12
N LEU A 255 -15.86 -5.34 -19.89
CA LEU A 255 -17.20 -5.84 -19.52
C LEU A 255 -17.18 -6.64 -18.21
N PHE A 256 -16.07 -7.32 -17.92
CA PHE A 256 -15.87 -8.09 -16.71
C PHE A 256 -15.53 -7.21 -15.49
N ALA A 257 -14.60 -6.29 -15.65
CA ALA A 257 -14.10 -5.47 -14.54
C ALA A 257 -15.03 -4.31 -14.18
N GLY A 258 -15.90 -3.86 -15.11
CA GLY A 258 -16.70 -2.64 -14.92
C GLY A 258 -15.85 -1.36 -14.90
N GLN A 259 -16.25 -0.39 -14.10
CA GLN A 259 -15.60 0.92 -13.99
C GLN A 259 -14.61 0.94 -12.83
N CYS A 260 -13.31 0.87 -13.13
CA CYS A 260 -12.23 0.84 -12.15
C CYS A 260 -11.35 2.08 -12.25
N PHE A 261 -10.75 2.49 -11.13
CA PHE A 261 -9.80 3.60 -11.10
C PHE A 261 -8.86 3.49 -9.89
N THR A 262 -7.57 3.64 -10.14
CA THR A 262 -6.55 3.95 -9.13
C THR A 262 -6.16 5.40 -9.30
N SER A 263 -6.42 6.21 -8.29
CA SER A 263 -6.08 7.64 -8.23
C SER A 263 -5.04 7.93 -7.19
N THR A 264 -4.23 8.98 -7.42
CA THR A 264 -3.47 9.65 -6.38
C THR A 264 -3.75 11.15 -6.42
N ALA A 265 -3.77 11.76 -5.25
CA ALA A 265 -3.98 13.20 -5.08
C ALA A 265 -3.12 13.72 -3.94
N GLU A 266 -2.58 14.94 -4.08
CA GLU A 266 -1.79 15.60 -3.06
C GLU A 266 -2.35 16.98 -2.72
N ARG A 267 -2.54 17.25 -1.42
CA ARG A 267 -2.93 18.56 -0.87
C ARG A 267 -2.15 18.83 0.41
N ASP A 268 -1.60 20.04 0.52
CA ASP A 268 -0.91 20.51 1.72
C ASP A 268 0.14 19.53 2.27
N GLY A 269 0.87 18.85 1.37
CA GLY A 269 1.91 17.87 1.70
C GLY A 269 1.35 16.52 2.20
N THR A 270 0.06 16.26 2.04
CA THR A 270 -0.55 14.94 2.27
C THR A 270 -0.92 14.33 0.93
N ARG A 271 -0.34 13.18 0.60
CA ARG A 271 -0.66 12.41 -0.60
C ARG A 271 -1.50 11.18 -0.24
N LEU A 272 -2.59 11.00 -0.96
CA LEU A 272 -3.49 9.85 -0.82
C LEU A 272 -3.47 8.99 -2.08
N ILE A 273 -3.66 7.68 -1.92
CA ILE A 273 -3.96 6.74 -3.00
C ILE A 273 -5.34 6.16 -2.75
N ALA A 274 -6.21 6.26 -3.76
CA ALA A 274 -7.56 5.72 -3.73
C ALA A 274 -7.76 4.71 -4.85
N VAL A 275 -8.30 3.52 -4.54
CA VAL A 275 -8.69 2.51 -5.51
C VAL A 275 -10.18 2.26 -5.41
N VAL A 276 -10.87 2.28 -6.54
CA VAL A 276 -12.28 1.88 -6.66
C VAL A 276 -12.42 0.85 -7.78
N MET A 277 -13.23 -0.19 -7.55
CA MET A 277 -13.42 -1.30 -8.46
C MET A 277 -14.90 -1.52 -8.73
N ASN A 278 -15.24 -1.68 -10.03
CA ASN A 278 -16.61 -1.87 -10.51
C ASN A 278 -17.61 -0.86 -9.94
N ALA A 279 -17.28 0.44 -10.09
CA ALA A 279 -18.14 1.51 -9.62
C ALA A 279 -19.40 1.66 -10.50
N VAL A 280 -20.53 1.86 -9.85
CA VAL A 280 -21.82 2.18 -10.48
C VAL A 280 -22.40 3.47 -9.88
N ASP A 281 -23.32 4.10 -10.58
CA ASP A 281 -24.06 5.25 -10.07
C ASP A 281 -25.08 4.82 -8.98
N ASP A 282 -25.65 5.77 -8.27
CA ASP A 282 -26.60 5.49 -7.18
C ASP A 282 -27.86 4.72 -7.64
N ASP A 283 -28.17 4.71 -8.94
CA ASP A 283 -29.24 3.91 -9.55
C ASP A 283 -28.79 2.50 -10.00
N GLY A 284 -27.55 2.12 -9.69
CA GLY A 284 -26.96 0.82 -10.01
C GLY A 284 -26.47 0.66 -11.46
N LYS A 285 -26.41 1.76 -12.24
CA LYS A 285 -25.94 1.72 -13.61
C LYS A 285 -24.48 2.13 -13.70
N ALA A 286 -23.72 1.42 -14.53
CA ALA A 286 -22.35 1.82 -14.86
C ALA A 286 -22.33 3.03 -15.80
N SER A 287 -21.65 4.09 -15.40
CA SER A 287 -21.32 5.24 -16.25
C SER A 287 -19.82 5.54 -16.18
N LEU A 288 -19.31 6.31 -17.15
CA LEU A 288 -17.91 6.75 -17.09
C LEU A 288 -17.63 7.60 -15.83
N GLY A 289 -18.63 8.30 -15.31
CA GLY A 289 -18.53 9.14 -14.13
C GLY A 289 -18.51 8.38 -12.82
N SER A 290 -19.10 7.18 -12.77
CA SER A 290 -19.30 6.42 -11.52
C SER A 290 -18.00 6.25 -10.72
N ARG A 291 -16.90 5.87 -11.41
CA ARG A 291 -15.58 5.71 -10.77
C ARG A 291 -15.05 7.03 -10.20
N PHE A 292 -15.23 8.15 -10.90
CA PHE A 292 -14.71 9.45 -10.48
C PHE A 292 -15.52 10.02 -9.30
N ASN A 293 -16.84 9.84 -9.30
CA ASN A 293 -17.70 10.20 -8.18
C ASN A 293 -17.38 9.39 -6.91
N ALA A 294 -17.17 8.07 -7.04
CA ALA A 294 -16.76 7.22 -5.93
C ALA A 294 -15.37 7.61 -5.41
N THR A 295 -14.41 7.89 -6.31
CA THR A 295 -13.06 8.32 -5.94
C THR A 295 -13.09 9.69 -5.24
N ALA A 296 -13.88 10.65 -5.72
CA ALA A 296 -14.03 11.94 -5.06
C ALA A 296 -14.55 11.79 -3.62
N LYS A 297 -15.57 10.95 -3.39
CA LYS A 297 -16.07 10.65 -2.02
C LYS A 297 -14.96 10.08 -1.12
N LEU A 298 -14.10 9.17 -1.64
CA LEU A 298 -12.96 8.62 -0.88
C LEU A 298 -11.92 9.70 -0.55
N LEU A 299 -11.54 10.51 -1.53
CA LEU A 299 -10.55 11.58 -1.34
C LEU A 299 -11.09 12.66 -0.39
N ASP A 300 -12.37 13.05 -0.52
CA ASP A 300 -13.03 13.98 0.40
C ASP A 300 -13.02 13.45 1.84
N TYR A 301 -13.30 12.16 2.04
CA TYR A 301 -13.20 11.53 3.34
C TYR A 301 -11.77 11.60 3.88
N GLY A 302 -10.75 11.25 3.07
CA GLY A 302 -9.36 11.31 3.48
C GLY A 302 -8.92 12.72 3.87
N PHE A 303 -9.09 13.69 2.98
CA PHE A 303 -8.61 15.06 3.21
C PHE A 303 -9.42 15.81 4.28
N SER A 304 -10.71 15.47 4.50
CA SER A 304 -11.55 16.18 5.49
C SER A 304 -11.46 15.59 6.90
N GLN A 305 -11.25 14.27 7.04
CA GLN A 305 -11.33 13.60 8.33
C GLN A 305 -9.95 13.32 8.95
N PHE A 306 -8.90 13.28 8.14
CA PHE A 306 -7.57 12.90 8.60
C PHE A 306 -6.61 14.09 8.56
N SER A 307 -5.67 14.09 9.49
CA SER A 307 -4.58 15.06 9.54
C SER A 307 -3.32 14.39 10.07
N LYS A 308 -2.15 14.87 9.66
CA LYS A 308 -0.86 14.38 10.15
C LYS A 308 -0.70 14.81 11.61
N GLN A 309 -0.63 13.86 12.53
CA GLN A 309 -0.50 14.07 13.96
C GLN A 309 0.78 13.44 14.48
N GLU A 310 1.54 14.19 15.28
CA GLU A 310 2.64 13.63 16.06
C GLU A 310 2.05 12.86 17.24
N ILE A 311 2.28 11.53 17.26
CA ILE A 311 1.79 10.63 18.30
C ILE A 311 2.85 10.43 19.37
N VAL A 312 4.11 10.29 18.97
CA VAL A 312 5.25 10.14 19.87
C VAL A 312 6.28 11.20 19.52
N SER A 313 6.65 12.03 20.48
CA SER A 313 7.67 13.06 20.27
C SER A 313 9.08 12.48 20.33
N ALA A 314 10.02 13.14 19.69
CA ALA A 314 11.44 12.85 19.89
C ALA A 314 11.80 12.99 21.39
N ASN A 315 12.67 12.12 21.86
CA ASN A 315 13.07 12.01 23.27
C ASN A 315 11.93 11.66 24.26
N TYR A 316 10.79 11.16 23.73
CA TYR A 316 9.72 10.64 24.60
C TYR A 316 10.29 9.59 25.54
N THR A 317 9.94 9.69 26.84
CA THR A 317 10.38 8.76 27.88
C THR A 317 9.18 7.97 28.40
N PHE A 318 9.36 6.66 28.51
CA PHE A 318 8.31 5.75 29.00
C PHE A 318 8.23 5.81 30.52
N LYS A 319 7.00 5.94 31.06
CA LYS A 319 6.78 6.07 32.53
C LYS A 319 7.37 4.92 33.31
N ASP A 320 7.21 3.68 32.83
CA ASP A 320 7.62 2.46 33.55
C ASP A 320 8.96 1.91 33.09
N ASN A 321 9.49 2.36 31.93
CA ASN A 321 10.74 1.89 31.31
C ASN A 321 11.60 3.06 30.85
N ALA A 322 11.86 4.03 31.75
CA ALA A 322 12.66 5.20 31.44
C ALA A 322 14.18 4.92 31.37
N THR A 323 14.62 3.76 31.84
CA THR A 323 16.04 3.39 31.92
C THR A 323 16.26 1.91 31.63
N ILE A 324 17.48 1.57 31.13
CA ILE A 324 17.97 0.21 31.00
C ILE A 324 19.17 -0.03 31.94
N ASN A 325 19.35 -1.26 32.41
CA ASN A 325 20.45 -1.60 33.32
C ASN A 325 21.80 -1.58 32.58
N VAL A 326 22.85 -1.15 33.28
CA VAL A 326 24.22 -1.14 32.76
C VAL A 326 25.14 -1.89 33.73
N THR A 327 25.72 -2.99 33.26
CA THR A 327 26.77 -3.72 33.96
C THR A 327 28.15 -3.11 33.74
N LYS A 328 29.01 -3.24 34.70
CA LYS A 328 30.39 -2.73 34.70
C LYS A 328 30.54 -1.23 34.44
N GLY A 329 29.43 -0.47 34.52
CA GLY A 329 29.39 0.97 34.36
C GLY A 329 29.68 1.75 35.66
N LYS A 330 30.07 3.02 35.53
CA LYS A 330 30.08 3.95 36.68
C LYS A 330 28.67 4.10 37.22
N GLU A 331 27.70 4.32 36.36
CA GLU A 331 26.24 4.27 36.64
C GLU A 331 25.72 2.85 36.39
N SER A 332 24.72 2.42 37.16
CA SER A 332 24.07 1.12 37.02
C SER A 332 22.89 1.12 36.06
N LYS A 333 22.50 2.29 35.55
CA LYS A 333 21.41 2.50 34.61
C LYS A 333 21.74 3.64 33.66
N VAL A 334 21.15 3.60 32.47
CA VAL A 334 21.16 4.69 31.51
C VAL A 334 19.74 5.01 31.07
N SER A 335 19.42 6.29 30.88
CA SER A 335 18.14 6.73 30.38
C SER A 335 17.98 6.34 28.92
N ILE A 336 16.75 6.04 28.52
CA ILE A 336 16.40 5.75 27.13
C ILE A 336 15.28 6.67 26.65
N GLY A 337 15.28 6.96 25.36
CA GLY A 337 14.27 7.80 24.73
C GLY A 337 14.09 7.47 23.24
N VAL A 338 13.01 7.96 22.68
CA VAL A 338 12.70 7.76 21.26
C VAL A 338 13.60 8.65 20.41
N LYS A 339 14.27 8.08 19.42
CA LYS A 339 15.25 8.76 18.58
C LYS A 339 14.63 9.84 17.70
N GLU A 340 13.53 9.49 17.03
CA GLU A 340 12.81 10.36 16.09
C GLU A 340 11.31 10.35 16.39
N PRO A 341 10.57 11.44 16.10
CA PRO A 341 9.13 11.46 16.36
C PRO A 341 8.40 10.50 15.44
N ILE A 342 7.29 9.94 15.93
CA ILE A 342 6.34 9.18 15.09
C ILE A 342 5.16 10.09 14.79
N SER A 343 4.98 10.40 13.50
CA SER A 343 3.83 11.11 12.99
C SER A 343 3.04 10.22 12.04
N MET A 344 1.71 10.26 12.13
CA MET A 344 0.83 9.43 11.31
C MET A 344 -0.37 10.25 10.82
N LEU A 345 -0.89 9.89 9.67
CA LEU A 345 -2.16 10.41 9.16
C LEU A 345 -3.28 9.64 9.85
N ILE A 346 -3.97 10.29 10.79
CA ILE A 346 -5.05 9.70 11.58
C ILE A 346 -6.26 10.63 11.61
N LYS A 347 -7.44 10.10 11.97
CA LYS A 347 -8.60 10.98 12.22
C LYS A 347 -8.23 11.96 13.32
N THR A 348 -8.53 13.22 13.08
CA THR A 348 -8.22 14.32 14.01
C THR A 348 -8.84 14.11 15.40
N SER A 349 -10.02 13.44 15.47
CA SER A 349 -10.70 13.08 16.71
C SER A 349 -10.04 11.94 17.49
N ASP A 350 -9.17 11.15 16.86
CA ASP A 350 -8.77 9.83 17.37
C ASP A 350 -7.35 9.84 17.98
N LYS A 351 -6.71 11.01 18.09
CA LYS A 351 -5.32 11.10 18.60
C LYS A 351 -5.12 10.37 19.93
N ASP A 352 -6.05 10.54 20.88
CA ASP A 352 -5.96 9.95 22.22
C ASP A 352 -6.19 8.42 22.23
N LEU A 353 -6.62 7.84 21.09
CA LEU A 353 -6.78 6.40 20.93
C LEU A 353 -5.48 5.70 20.52
N TYR A 354 -4.42 6.45 20.23
CA TYR A 354 -3.12 5.90 19.84
C TYR A 354 -2.13 6.00 20.98
N GLN A 355 -1.42 4.92 21.27
CA GLN A 355 -0.40 4.89 22.31
C GLN A 355 0.90 4.23 21.85
N PRO A 356 2.05 4.68 22.37
CA PRO A 356 3.34 4.07 22.06
C PRO A 356 3.48 2.70 22.73
N VAL A 357 3.98 1.73 21.98
CA VAL A 357 4.33 0.38 22.44
C VAL A 357 5.84 0.21 22.32
N LEU A 358 6.49 0.01 23.46
CA LEU A 358 7.93 -0.21 23.55
C LEU A 358 8.27 -1.69 23.43
N THR A 359 9.15 -2.06 22.51
CA THR A 359 9.77 -3.37 22.42
C THR A 359 11.27 -3.25 22.65
N LEU A 360 11.75 -3.69 23.81
CA LEU A 360 13.17 -3.72 24.11
C LEU A 360 13.82 -4.95 23.48
N GLU A 361 14.90 -4.72 22.73
CA GLU A 361 15.76 -5.77 22.16
C GLU A 361 16.88 -6.16 23.15
N LYS A 362 17.17 -5.28 24.10
CA LYS A 362 18.20 -5.47 25.12
C LYS A 362 17.63 -5.13 26.48
N GLU A 363 17.72 -6.05 27.40
CA GLU A 363 17.31 -5.83 28.80
C GLU A 363 18.44 -5.23 29.65
N GLU A 364 19.70 -5.38 29.20
CA GLU A 364 20.92 -4.95 29.89
C GLU A 364 22.00 -4.58 28.86
N LEU A 365 22.85 -3.61 29.22
CA LEU A 365 24.02 -3.21 28.46
C LEU A 365 25.29 -3.40 29.28
N GLU A 366 26.43 -3.66 28.64
CA GLU A 366 27.75 -3.65 29.30
C GLU A 366 28.47 -2.32 28.98
N ALA A 367 29.00 -1.66 30.00
CA ALA A 367 29.75 -0.41 29.80
C ALA A 367 31.11 -0.68 29.11
N ALA A 368 31.62 0.24 28.25
CA ALA A 368 31.12 1.59 28.04
C ALA A 368 29.91 1.59 27.10
N VAL A 369 28.92 2.41 27.43
CA VAL A 369 27.73 2.63 26.62
C VAL A 369 27.78 4.05 26.09
N GLU A 370 27.69 4.23 24.80
CA GLU A 370 27.62 5.54 24.17
C GLU A 370 26.18 6.04 24.05
N LYS A 371 26.01 7.35 24.06
CA LYS A 371 24.76 7.98 23.68
C LYS A 371 24.34 7.50 22.28
N ASP A 372 23.03 7.45 22.00
CA ASP A 372 22.41 6.99 20.74
C ASP A 372 22.63 5.50 20.43
N THR A 373 23.04 4.69 21.46
CA THR A 373 23.07 3.22 21.32
C THR A 373 21.63 2.68 21.25
N VAL A 374 21.30 1.96 20.17
CA VAL A 374 19.99 1.36 19.97
C VAL A 374 19.77 0.24 21.00
N VAL A 375 18.63 0.27 21.68
CA VAL A 375 18.24 -0.69 22.71
C VAL A 375 16.88 -1.36 22.46
N GLY A 376 16.13 -0.86 21.49
CA GLY A 376 14.83 -1.41 21.12
C GLY A 376 14.14 -0.51 20.12
N LYS A 377 12.83 -0.74 19.95
CA LYS A 377 11.97 0.03 19.04
C LYS A 377 10.69 0.45 19.73
N VAL A 378 10.11 1.53 19.27
CA VAL A 378 8.76 1.96 19.61
C VAL A 378 7.89 1.95 18.37
N SER A 379 6.74 1.34 18.44
CA SER A 379 5.64 1.41 17.48
C SER A 379 4.44 2.14 18.10
N VAL A 380 3.41 2.35 17.30
CA VAL A 380 2.14 2.96 17.76
C VAL A 380 1.01 1.99 17.50
N GLU A 381 0.20 1.74 18.50
CA GLU A 381 -1.00 0.91 18.40
C GLU A 381 -2.25 1.72 18.72
N ARG A 382 -3.35 1.39 18.04
CA ARG A 382 -4.68 1.92 18.35
C ARG A 382 -5.33 1.08 19.45
N THR A 383 -5.83 1.74 20.48
CA THR A 383 -6.40 1.08 21.68
C THR A 383 -7.85 0.66 21.51
N GLU A 384 -8.63 1.37 20.71
CA GLU A 384 -10.06 1.14 20.51
C GLU A 384 -10.50 1.43 19.07
N GLY A 385 -11.56 0.76 18.62
CA GLY A 385 -12.13 0.92 17.29
C GLY A 385 -11.39 0.12 16.21
N THR A 386 -11.77 0.32 14.94
CA THR A 386 -11.17 -0.40 13.83
C THR A 386 -9.81 0.22 13.44
N ASP A 387 -8.77 -0.59 13.41
CA ASP A 387 -7.49 -0.28 12.78
C ASP A 387 -7.30 -1.20 11.57
N TYR A 388 -7.25 -0.63 10.38
CA TYR A 388 -7.03 -1.38 9.14
C TYR A 388 -5.56 -1.75 8.91
N GLY A 389 -4.63 -1.25 9.76
CA GLY A 389 -3.20 -1.49 9.61
C GLY A 389 -2.56 -0.69 8.47
N PHE A 390 -1.58 -1.31 7.84
CA PHE A 390 -0.76 -0.70 6.79
C PHE A 390 -0.77 -1.60 5.54
N ILE A 391 -0.52 -1.00 4.39
CA ILE A 391 -0.43 -1.73 3.13
C ILE A 391 0.85 -2.59 3.08
N GLU A 392 1.87 -2.18 3.81
CA GLU A 392 3.14 -2.90 4.01
C GLU A 392 3.62 -2.76 5.46
N GLY A 393 4.20 -3.85 5.99
CA GLY A 393 4.81 -3.87 7.31
C GLY A 393 3.82 -3.67 8.46
N GLU A 394 4.35 -3.32 9.62
CA GLU A 394 3.60 -3.08 10.86
C GLU A 394 3.50 -1.58 11.20
N GLY A 395 3.76 -0.70 10.20
CA GLY A 395 3.84 0.74 10.37
C GLY A 395 5.22 1.22 10.81
N SER A 396 5.32 2.54 11.05
CA SER A 396 6.59 3.18 11.42
C SER A 396 7.01 2.77 12.83
N ALA A 397 7.98 1.87 12.93
CA ALA A 397 8.71 1.63 14.19
C ALA A 397 10.00 2.46 14.18
N VAL A 398 10.24 3.20 15.28
CA VAL A 398 11.39 4.10 15.44
C VAL A 398 12.31 3.54 16.51
N ASP A 399 13.60 3.74 16.36
CA ASP A 399 14.60 3.30 17.33
C ASP A 399 14.41 3.99 18.67
N VAL A 400 14.56 3.21 19.75
CA VAL A 400 14.72 3.67 21.11
C VAL A 400 16.20 3.57 21.45
N VAL A 401 16.77 4.67 21.90
CA VAL A 401 18.21 4.83 22.10
C VAL A 401 18.54 5.31 23.50
N THR A 402 19.80 5.09 23.92
CA THR A 402 20.34 5.70 25.15
C THR A 402 20.45 7.21 24.98
N THR A 403 20.03 7.99 25.97
CA THR A 403 20.12 9.47 25.96
C THR A 403 21.44 10.00 26.48
N ASP A 404 22.17 9.16 27.21
CA ASP A 404 23.41 9.52 27.90
C ASP A 404 24.51 8.48 27.65
N THR A 405 25.77 8.88 27.93
CA THR A 405 26.92 7.98 27.89
C THR A 405 27.19 7.44 29.28
N VAL A 406 27.49 6.16 29.41
CA VAL A 406 27.94 5.53 30.67
C VAL A 406 29.33 4.98 30.52
N GLU A 407 30.29 5.59 31.21
CA GLU A 407 31.68 5.14 31.22
C GLU A 407 31.87 3.83 31.99
N ARG A 408 32.88 3.07 31.61
CA ARG A 408 33.26 1.84 32.34
C ARG A 408 33.84 2.21 33.71
N ALA A 409 33.40 1.51 34.75
CA ALA A 409 33.93 1.64 36.08
C ALA A 409 35.39 1.13 36.18
N SER A 410 36.20 1.71 37.02
CA SER A 410 37.56 1.21 37.27
C SER A 410 37.53 -0.19 37.90
N GLY A 411 38.59 -1.00 37.69
CA GLY A 411 38.69 -2.34 38.25
C GLY A 411 38.55 -2.35 39.77
N ILE A 412 39.06 -1.33 40.49
CA ILE A 412 38.92 -1.16 41.95
C ILE A 412 37.42 -0.94 42.33
N SER A 413 36.74 -0.09 41.60
CA SER A 413 35.30 0.17 41.80
C SER A 413 34.45 -1.06 41.57
N LEU A 414 34.74 -1.85 40.54
CA LEU A 414 34.06 -3.10 40.23
C LEU A 414 34.27 -4.15 41.35
N PHE A 415 35.50 -4.21 41.89
CA PHE A 415 35.80 -5.12 43.00
C PHE A 415 34.96 -4.75 44.24
N PHE A 416 34.90 -3.46 44.65
CA PHE A 416 34.09 -3.02 45.77
C PHE A 416 32.57 -3.24 45.56
N LYS A 417 32.06 -3.01 44.31
CA LYS A 417 30.67 -3.34 43.97
C LYS A 417 30.38 -4.83 44.12
N ALA A 418 31.28 -5.71 43.66
CA ALA A 418 31.13 -7.16 43.77
C ALA A 418 31.13 -7.61 45.22
N VAL A 419 32.03 -7.09 46.10
CA VAL A 419 32.06 -7.34 47.53
C VAL A 419 30.79 -6.84 48.22
N GLY A 420 30.28 -5.66 47.87
CA GLY A 420 29.03 -5.12 48.38
C GLY A 420 27.81 -6.00 48.04
N HIS A 421 27.71 -6.47 46.81
CA HIS A 421 26.65 -7.41 46.39
C HIS A 421 26.74 -8.76 47.11
N PHE A 422 27.96 -9.26 47.30
CA PHE A 422 28.15 -10.52 48.08
C PHE A 422 27.62 -10.39 49.51
N PHE A 423 27.96 -9.31 50.22
CA PHE A 423 27.46 -9.09 51.60
C PHE A 423 25.95 -8.81 51.64
N SER A 424 25.39 -8.09 50.65
CA SER A 424 23.94 -7.85 50.56
C SER A 424 23.16 -9.14 50.34
N ASN A 425 23.62 -10.01 49.43
CA ASN A 425 23.00 -11.31 49.19
C ASN A 425 23.13 -12.26 50.40
N LEU A 426 24.28 -12.22 51.08
CA LEU A 426 24.48 -12.99 52.31
C LEU A 426 23.50 -12.54 53.42
N TRP A 427 23.32 -11.21 53.56
CA TRP A 427 22.42 -10.64 54.53
C TRP A 427 20.95 -10.96 54.24
N SER A 428 20.51 -10.86 52.95
CA SER A 428 19.16 -11.26 52.56
C SER A 428 18.91 -12.76 52.81
N SER A 429 19.87 -13.63 52.46
CA SER A 429 19.76 -15.07 52.71
C SER A 429 19.66 -15.40 54.21
N ILE A 430 20.40 -14.68 55.09
CA ILE A 430 20.31 -14.81 56.52
C ILE A 430 18.96 -14.29 57.06
N SER A 431 18.49 -13.16 56.53
CA SER A 431 17.19 -12.60 56.91
C SER A 431 16.03 -13.52 56.52
N ASP A 432 16.05 -14.06 55.28
CA ASP A 432 15.05 -15.01 54.81
C ASP A 432 15.07 -16.33 55.62
N PHE A 433 16.28 -16.82 55.98
CA PHE A 433 16.43 -17.98 56.83
C PHE A 433 15.85 -17.73 58.25
N ILE A 434 16.14 -16.57 58.83
CA ILE A 434 15.58 -16.20 60.17
C ILE A 434 14.06 -16.06 60.09
N SER A 435 13.53 -15.42 58.99
CA SER A 435 12.08 -15.27 58.78
C SER A 435 11.36 -16.61 58.55
N SER A 436 12.08 -17.63 58.07
CA SER A 436 11.53 -18.98 57.87
C SER A 436 11.50 -19.82 59.18
N LEU A 437 12.13 -19.34 60.26
CA LEU A 437 12.17 -20.01 61.55
C LEU A 437 11.07 -19.52 62.52
N PHE A 438 10.37 -18.46 62.17
CA PHE A 438 9.25 -17.88 62.91
C PHE A 438 8.03 -17.71 62.00
#